data_a3553b6ef728968bcd405b1f253a62a3
#
_entry.id   a3553b6ef728968bcd405b1f253a62a3
#
_cell.length_a   1.000
_cell.length_b   1.000
_cell.length_c   1.000
_cell.angle_alpha   90.00
_cell.angle_beta   90.00
_cell.angle_gamma   90.00
#
_symmetry.space_group_name_H-M   'P 1'
#
loop_
_entity.id
_entity.type
_entity.pdbx_description
1 polymer ?
#
loop_
_entity_poly.entity_id
_entity_poly.type
_entity_poly.pdbx_seq_one_letter_code
_entity_poly.pdbx_strand_id
1 'polypeptide(L)'
;MTVTRGLEGVVATSSSVSSIIDDTLTYAGYNIDDLTENASFEEVVYLLWHRQLPTASQLKELKQQLADNADLPQAILDYFNMYPIEKVHPMAALRTAVSQLALFDEEADTMDSEANYRKAVRLQAKLPTIVASFARIRKGLSPVAPRKDLSFAANFLYMLDGKEPDVIAEEAMNKALILHADHELNASTFTARVCVATLSDVYSGVTAAIGALKGPLHGGANEAVMKMLTEIGTPENVDSYIREKLVKKEKIMGFGHRVYRQGDPRAKHLKLMSEKLTKLTGQPQWYDMSIKIENIVTGEKKLPPNVDFYSASMYHSLGIDHDLFTPIFAVSRVSGWLAHILEQYDNNRLIRPRAEYTGPGMQVYVPVEKRQEL
;
A
#
# COMPACT_ATOMS: atom_id res chain seq x y z
N MET A 1 15.11 -21.55 23.95
CA MET A 1 14.96 -20.37 23.06
C MET A 1 13.65 -19.69 23.45
N THR A 2 13.66 -18.41 23.69
CA THR A 2 12.43 -17.68 24.04
C THR A 2 11.65 -17.40 22.76
N VAL A 3 10.37 -17.76 22.71
CA VAL A 3 9.50 -17.45 21.58
C VAL A 3 9.18 -15.96 21.60
N THR A 4 9.60 -15.23 20.58
CA THR A 4 9.23 -13.81 20.42
C THR A 4 7.91 -13.70 19.68
N ARG A 5 6.86 -13.26 20.40
CA ARG A 5 5.51 -13.15 19.84
C ARG A 5 5.48 -12.13 18.69
N GLY A 6 5.02 -12.56 17.52
CA GLY A 6 4.92 -11.71 16.33
C GLY A 6 6.27 -11.29 15.75
N LEU A 7 7.37 -11.96 16.11
CA LEU A 7 8.75 -11.65 15.69
C LEU A 7 9.20 -10.22 16.04
N GLU A 8 8.61 -9.58 17.05
CA GLU A 8 8.95 -8.22 17.46
C GLU A 8 10.43 -8.14 17.91
N GLY A 9 11.21 -7.23 17.29
CA GLY A 9 12.64 -7.06 17.56
C GLY A 9 13.54 -8.16 16.95
N VAL A 10 12.99 -9.09 16.17
CA VAL A 10 13.78 -10.10 15.47
C VAL A 10 14.22 -9.55 14.11
N VAL A 11 15.55 -9.52 13.88
CA VAL A 11 16.11 -9.20 12.57
C VAL A 11 16.00 -10.45 11.69
N ALA A 12 15.02 -10.46 10.77
CA ALA A 12 14.73 -11.63 9.93
C ALA A 12 15.61 -11.71 8.68
N THR A 13 16.09 -10.58 8.16
CA THR A 13 16.94 -10.49 6.96
C THR A 13 17.67 -9.14 6.94
N SER A 14 18.68 -9.01 6.08
CA SER A 14 19.26 -7.71 5.71
C SER A 14 18.56 -7.14 4.47
N SER A 15 18.52 -5.82 4.34
CA SER A 15 17.98 -5.13 3.18
C SER A 15 18.69 -3.80 2.97
N SER A 16 18.82 -3.39 1.71
CA SER A 16 19.34 -2.09 1.29
C SER A 16 18.26 -1.18 0.71
N VAL A 17 16.99 -1.62 0.74
CA VAL A 17 15.85 -0.90 0.10
C VAL A 17 15.48 0.35 0.89
N SER A 18 15.23 0.22 2.17
CA SER A 18 14.86 1.33 3.05
C SER A 18 15.30 1.07 4.49
N SER A 19 15.36 2.13 5.28
CA SER A 19 15.68 2.05 6.70
C SER A 19 14.92 3.07 7.53
N ILE A 20 14.75 2.79 8.83
CA ILE A 20 14.24 3.73 9.82
C ILE A 20 15.31 3.88 10.89
N ILE A 21 15.97 5.03 10.91
CA ILE A 21 17.03 5.35 11.84
C ILE A 21 16.66 6.66 12.54
N ASP A 22 16.65 6.68 13.86
CA ASP A 22 16.31 7.85 14.69
C ASP A 22 14.98 8.52 14.25
N ASP A 23 13.94 7.71 14.10
CA ASP A 23 12.61 8.11 13.59
C ASP A 23 12.61 8.71 12.16
N THR A 24 13.71 8.59 11.43
CA THR A 24 13.82 9.05 10.03
C THR A 24 13.69 7.88 9.08
N LEU A 25 12.69 7.95 8.18
CA LEU A 25 12.55 7.00 7.06
C LEU A 25 13.47 7.42 5.92
N THR A 26 14.22 6.46 5.39
CA THR A 26 15.03 6.66 4.20
C THR A 26 14.75 5.59 3.15
N TYR A 27 14.83 5.95 1.86
CA TYR A 27 14.85 5.01 0.73
C TYR A 27 16.26 4.98 0.16
N ALA A 28 16.94 3.84 0.23
CA ALA A 28 18.33 3.67 -0.18
C ALA A 28 19.26 4.79 0.37
N GLY A 29 19.01 5.22 1.61
CA GLY A 29 19.78 6.29 2.29
C GLY A 29 19.31 7.72 2.05
N TYR A 30 18.38 7.96 1.12
CA TYR A 30 17.79 9.29 0.90
C TYR A 30 16.63 9.54 1.86
N ASN A 31 16.63 10.72 2.50
CA ASN A 31 15.59 11.12 3.43
C ASN A 31 14.22 11.22 2.71
N ILE A 32 13.18 10.66 3.34
CA ILE A 32 11.81 10.68 2.79
C ILE A 32 11.29 12.12 2.59
N ASP A 33 11.71 13.07 3.44
CA ASP A 33 11.31 14.46 3.30
C ASP A 33 11.85 15.08 2.01
N ASP A 34 13.15 14.85 1.72
CA ASP A 34 13.79 15.37 0.52
C ASP A 34 13.18 14.75 -0.76
N LEU A 35 12.92 13.45 -0.72
CA LEU A 35 12.26 12.76 -1.84
C LEU A 35 10.83 13.26 -2.06
N THR A 36 10.06 13.49 -1.00
CA THR A 36 8.68 13.97 -1.11
C THR A 36 8.58 15.38 -1.67
N GLU A 37 9.55 16.24 -1.38
CA GLU A 37 9.55 17.63 -1.86
C GLU A 37 10.12 17.79 -3.28
N ASN A 38 11.04 16.91 -3.69
CA ASN A 38 11.84 17.16 -4.90
C ASN A 38 11.70 16.09 -5.98
N ALA A 39 11.25 14.87 -5.65
CA ALA A 39 11.25 13.77 -6.60
C ALA A 39 9.86 13.53 -7.24
N SER A 40 9.85 12.95 -8.42
CA SER A 40 8.68 12.27 -8.97
C SER A 40 8.60 10.83 -8.41
N PHE A 41 7.40 10.26 -8.42
CA PHE A 41 7.22 8.87 -7.97
C PHE A 41 8.06 7.90 -8.80
N GLU A 42 8.20 8.14 -10.11
CA GLU A 42 9.03 7.31 -11.00
C GLU A 42 10.51 7.36 -10.63
N GLU A 43 11.02 8.50 -10.14
CA GLU A 43 12.38 8.58 -9.59
C GLU A 43 12.53 7.71 -8.34
N VAL A 44 11.51 7.70 -7.48
CA VAL A 44 11.49 6.85 -6.28
C VAL A 44 11.38 5.37 -6.64
N VAL A 45 10.59 4.99 -7.64
CA VAL A 45 10.55 3.62 -8.16
C VAL A 45 11.93 3.18 -8.62
N TYR A 46 12.61 4.02 -9.44
CA TYR A 46 13.97 3.73 -9.89
C TYR A 46 14.94 3.59 -8.70
N LEU A 47 14.90 4.53 -7.76
CA LEU A 47 15.74 4.52 -6.56
C LEU A 47 15.59 3.21 -5.78
N LEU A 48 14.34 2.79 -5.53
CA LEU A 48 14.06 1.54 -4.78
C LEU A 48 14.58 0.30 -5.51
N TRP A 49 14.53 0.25 -6.84
CA TRP A 49 14.96 -0.91 -7.60
C TRP A 49 16.48 -0.95 -7.84
N HIS A 50 17.12 0.22 -8.02
CA HIS A 50 18.54 0.32 -8.37
C HIS A 50 19.45 0.83 -7.24
N ARG A 51 18.89 1.25 -6.10
CA ARG A 51 19.63 1.83 -4.95
C ARG A 51 20.39 3.13 -5.26
N GLN A 52 20.04 3.80 -6.34
CA GLN A 52 20.60 5.07 -6.76
C GLN A 52 19.55 5.89 -7.49
N LEU A 53 19.66 7.23 -7.42
CA LEU A 53 18.80 8.11 -8.21
C LEU A 53 19.09 7.97 -9.71
N PRO A 54 18.05 8.04 -10.56
CA PRO A 54 18.24 7.95 -12.01
C PRO A 54 18.92 9.18 -12.59
N THR A 55 19.71 9.00 -13.62
CA THR A 55 20.03 10.07 -14.55
C THR A 55 18.80 10.45 -15.38
N ALA A 56 18.83 11.62 -16.05
CA ALA A 56 17.71 12.05 -16.89
C ALA A 56 17.34 11.02 -17.98
N SER A 57 18.34 10.34 -18.56
CA SER A 57 18.12 9.30 -19.58
C SER A 57 17.47 8.05 -18.97
N GLN A 58 17.94 7.60 -17.82
CA GLN A 58 17.38 6.43 -17.11
C GLN A 58 15.95 6.69 -16.65
N LEU A 59 15.67 7.90 -16.14
CA LEU A 59 14.31 8.28 -15.77
C LEU A 59 13.38 8.28 -16.98
N LYS A 60 13.82 8.84 -18.10
CA LYS A 60 13.06 8.85 -19.36
C LYS A 60 12.77 7.43 -19.84
N GLU A 61 13.76 6.54 -19.77
CA GLU A 61 13.61 5.14 -20.14
C GLU A 61 12.59 4.43 -19.24
N LEU A 62 12.71 4.56 -17.92
CA LEU A 62 11.74 3.95 -17.00
C LEU A 62 10.31 4.48 -17.24
N LYS A 63 10.13 5.80 -17.40
CA LYS A 63 8.83 6.39 -17.73
C LYS A 63 8.24 5.80 -19.00
N GLN A 64 9.05 5.63 -20.05
CA GLN A 64 8.61 5.00 -21.28
C GLN A 64 8.22 3.52 -21.07
N GLN A 65 9.04 2.76 -20.34
CA GLN A 65 8.75 1.36 -20.03
C GLN A 65 7.44 1.21 -19.23
N LEU A 66 7.20 2.06 -18.24
CA LEU A 66 5.94 2.07 -17.48
C LEU A 66 4.75 2.40 -18.38
N ALA A 67 4.87 3.44 -19.20
CA ALA A 67 3.82 3.88 -20.11
C ALA A 67 3.46 2.80 -21.16
N ASP A 68 4.46 2.11 -21.70
CA ASP A 68 4.27 1.06 -22.70
C ASP A 68 3.67 -0.23 -22.13
N ASN A 69 3.74 -0.43 -20.83
CA ASN A 69 3.23 -1.62 -20.13
C ASN A 69 1.95 -1.37 -19.31
N ALA A 70 1.33 -0.19 -19.37
CA ALA A 70 0.21 0.17 -18.52
C ALA A 70 -1.14 -0.48 -18.94
N ASP A 71 -1.29 -0.85 -20.21
CA ASP A 71 -2.51 -1.47 -20.73
C ASP A 71 -2.75 -2.86 -20.12
N LEU A 72 -4.05 -3.19 -19.91
CA LEU A 72 -4.47 -4.49 -19.42
C LEU A 72 -4.90 -5.42 -20.57
N PRO A 73 -4.67 -6.74 -20.46
CA PRO A 73 -5.36 -7.71 -21.29
C PRO A 73 -6.88 -7.55 -21.20
N GLN A 74 -7.57 -7.57 -22.33
CA GLN A 74 -9.04 -7.42 -22.37
C GLN A 74 -9.75 -8.44 -21.48
N ALA A 75 -9.24 -9.67 -21.42
CA ALA A 75 -9.78 -10.72 -20.58
C ALA A 75 -9.84 -10.36 -19.07
N ILE A 76 -8.91 -9.53 -18.56
CA ILE A 76 -8.99 -9.05 -17.18
C ILE A 76 -10.12 -8.04 -17.00
N LEU A 77 -10.35 -7.16 -17.99
CA LEU A 77 -11.48 -6.22 -17.97
C LEU A 77 -12.82 -6.95 -18.08
N ASP A 78 -12.89 -7.96 -18.95
CA ASP A 78 -14.08 -8.79 -19.11
C ASP A 78 -14.39 -9.57 -17.83
N TYR A 79 -13.36 -10.06 -17.16
CA TYR A 79 -13.50 -10.79 -15.90
C TYR A 79 -14.17 -9.96 -14.82
N PHE A 80 -13.93 -8.64 -14.76
CA PHE A 80 -14.62 -7.76 -13.80
C PHE A 80 -16.13 -7.74 -13.99
N ASN A 81 -16.64 -8.05 -15.18
CA ASN A 81 -18.07 -8.12 -15.47
C ASN A 81 -18.69 -9.51 -15.17
N MET A 82 -17.89 -10.52 -14.78
CA MET A 82 -18.39 -11.89 -14.55
C MET A 82 -18.91 -12.14 -13.13
N TYR A 83 -18.71 -11.21 -12.20
CA TYR A 83 -19.17 -11.34 -10.82
C TYR A 83 -19.88 -10.06 -10.35
N PRO A 84 -20.67 -10.11 -9.24
CA PRO A 84 -21.40 -8.94 -8.73
C PRO A 84 -20.44 -7.89 -8.17
N ILE A 85 -19.80 -7.14 -9.07
CA ILE A 85 -18.68 -6.23 -8.80
C ILE A 85 -18.99 -5.20 -7.72
N GLU A 86 -20.27 -4.77 -7.58
CA GLU A 86 -20.71 -3.80 -6.55
C GLU A 86 -20.53 -4.34 -5.12
N LYS A 87 -20.53 -5.67 -4.95
CA LYS A 87 -20.37 -6.35 -3.66
C LYS A 87 -18.94 -6.84 -3.40
N VAL A 88 -18.06 -6.68 -4.39
CA VAL A 88 -16.68 -7.18 -4.32
C VAL A 88 -15.81 -6.13 -3.65
N HIS A 89 -15.07 -6.53 -2.61
CA HIS A 89 -14.08 -5.66 -1.99
C HIS A 89 -12.93 -5.39 -3.00
N PRO A 90 -12.55 -4.13 -3.26
CA PRO A 90 -11.56 -3.76 -4.28
C PRO A 90 -10.22 -4.50 -4.15
N MET A 91 -9.73 -4.71 -2.90
CA MET A 91 -8.51 -5.49 -2.65
C MET A 91 -8.63 -6.97 -3.06
N ALA A 92 -9.83 -7.55 -3.05
CA ALA A 92 -10.02 -8.92 -3.54
C ALA A 92 -9.94 -8.96 -5.07
N ALA A 93 -10.57 -7.99 -5.74
CA ALA A 93 -10.47 -7.83 -7.19
C ALA A 93 -9.02 -7.59 -7.63
N LEU A 94 -8.30 -6.67 -6.97
CA LEU A 94 -6.90 -6.37 -7.26
C LEU A 94 -6.02 -7.62 -7.12
N ARG A 95 -6.14 -8.37 -6.02
CA ARG A 95 -5.37 -9.61 -5.79
C ARG A 95 -5.62 -10.64 -6.88
N THR A 96 -6.88 -10.83 -7.29
CA THR A 96 -7.25 -11.78 -8.34
C THR A 96 -6.70 -11.34 -9.70
N ALA A 97 -6.86 -10.06 -10.06
CA ALA A 97 -6.35 -9.53 -11.32
C ALA A 97 -4.82 -9.65 -11.41
N VAL A 98 -4.09 -9.33 -10.34
CA VAL A 98 -2.63 -9.49 -10.30
C VAL A 98 -2.21 -10.95 -10.48
N SER A 99 -2.89 -11.89 -9.82
CA SER A 99 -2.63 -13.32 -10.03
C SER A 99 -2.90 -13.76 -11.46
N GLN A 100 -3.95 -13.23 -12.10
CA GLN A 100 -4.27 -13.52 -13.50
C GLN A 100 -3.24 -12.95 -14.49
N LEU A 101 -2.56 -11.85 -14.16
CA LEU A 101 -1.53 -11.29 -15.05
C LEU A 101 -0.46 -12.31 -15.44
N ALA A 102 -0.11 -13.23 -14.54
CA ALA A 102 0.83 -14.30 -14.82
C ALA A 102 0.42 -15.20 -15.99
N LEU A 103 -0.90 -15.35 -16.22
CA LEU A 103 -1.43 -16.18 -17.32
C LEU A 103 -1.24 -15.54 -18.71
N PHE A 104 -0.94 -14.25 -18.75
CA PHE A 104 -0.73 -13.46 -19.97
C PHE A 104 0.72 -13.04 -20.16
N ASP A 105 1.63 -13.52 -19.30
CA ASP A 105 3.04 -13.20 -19.36
C ASP A 105 3.86 -14.42 -19.75
N GLU A 106 4.40 -14.45 -20.95
CA GLU A 106 5.24 -15.53 -21.46
C GLU A 106 6.52 -15.74 -20.64
N GLU A 107 6.95 -14.70 -19.90
CA GLU A 107 8.13 -14.73 -19.03
C GLU A 107 7.77 -15.07 -17.57
N ALA A 108 6.50 -15.40 -17.23
CA ALA A 108 6.06 -15.56 -15.85
C ALA A 108 7.00 -16.44 -15.01
N ASP A 109 7.40 -17.60 -15.55
CA ASP A 109 8.27 -18.58 -14.91
C ASP A 109 9.77 -18.38 -15.18
N THR A 110 10.15 -17.37 -15.97
CA THR A 110 11.56 -17.05 -16.25
C THR A 110 12.19 -16.33 -15.06
N MET A 111 13.27 -16.88 -14.49
CA MET A 111 13.80 -16.42 -13.19
C MET A 111 15.12 -15.63 -13.27
N ASP A 112 15.63 -15.33 -14.46
CA ASP A 112 16.79 -14.44 -14.58
C ASP A 112 16.48 -13.01 -14.17
N SER A 113 17.50 -12.24 -13.82
CA SER A 113 17.35 -10.89 -13.27
C SER A 113 16.69 -9.91 -14.25
N GLU A 114 16.96 -10.04 -15.56
CA GLU A 114 16.38 -9.18 -16.59
C GLU A 114 14.90 -9.46 -16.79
N ALA A 115 14.48 -10.72 -16.84
CA ALA A 115 13.07 -11.11 -16.91
C ALA A 115 12.32 -10.68 -15.64
N ASN A 116 12.94 -10.84 -14.46
CA ASN A 116 12.36 -10.37 -13.21
C ASN A 116 12.19 -8.85 -13.18
N TYR A 117 13.14 -8.09 -13.71
CA TYR A 117 13.01 -6.64 -13.86
C TYR A 117 11.86 -6.27 -14.82
N ARG A 118 11.76 -6.91 -16.00
CA ARG A 118 10.65 -6.66 -16.93
C ARG A 118 9.28 -6.99 -16.32
N LYS A 119 9.18 -8.06 -15.54
CA LYS A 119 7.96 -8.39 -14.78
C LYS A 119 7.64 -7.32 -13.72
N ALA A 120 8.66 -6.80 -13.03
CA ALA A 120 8.47 -5.69 -12.09
C ALA A 120 7.92 -4.43 -12.78
N VAL A 121 8.46 -4.07 -13.95
CA VAL A 121 7.93 -2.96 -14.77
C VAL A 121 6.46 -3.19 -15.14
N ARG A 122 6.13 -4.40 -15.64
CA ARG A 122 4.75 -4.74 -16.01
C ARG A 122 3.78 -4.65 -14.84
N LEU A 123 4.16 -5.16 -13.68
CA LEU A 123 3.33 -5.10 -12.47
C LEU A 123 3.14 -3.67 -11.97
N GLN A 124 4.24 -2.89 -11.87
CA GLN A 124 4.15 -1.49 -11.44
C GLN A 124 3.24 -0.69 -12.38
N ALA A 125 3.35 -0.89 -13.67
CA ALA A 125 2.57 -0.18 -14.68
C ALA A 125 1.08 -0.55 -14.67
N LYS A 126 0.74 -1.82 -14.44
CA LYS A 126 -0.63 -2.34 -14.56
C LYS A 126 -1.50 -2.17 -13.31
N LEU A 127 -0.89 -2.07 -12.12
CA LEU A 127 -1.67 -1.96 -10.89
C LEU A 127 -2.61 -0.73 -10.86
N PRO A 128 -2.18 0.49 -11.24
CA PRO A 128 -3.08 1.63 -11.28
C PRO A 128 -4.23 1.43 -12.29
N THR A 129 -3.96 0.82 -13.44
CA THR A 129 -4.99 0.54 -14.46
C THR A 129 -6.02 -0.47 -13.95
N ILE A 130 -5.58 -1.51 -13.20
CA ILE A 130 -6.49 -2.46 -12.55
C ILE A 130 -7.42 -1.74 -11.56
N VAL A 131 -6.86 -0.91 -10.68
CA VAL A 131 -7.63 -0.21 -9.64
C VAL A 131 -8.62 0.77 -10.29
N ALA A 132 -8.17 1.57 -11.25
CA ALA A 132 -9.01 2.55 -11.92
C ALA A 132 -10.12 1.88 -12.76
N SER A 133 -9.79 0.82 -13.51
CA SER A 133 -10.78 0.07 -14.29
C SER A 133 -11.86 -0.55 -13.40
N PHE A 134 -11.44 -1.21 -12.30
CA PHE A 134 -12.37 -1.76 -11.32
C PHE A 134 -13.30 -0.67 -10.75
N ALA A 135 -12.74 0.47 -10.34
CA ALA A 135 -13.51 1.57 -9.76
C ALA A 135 -14.56 2.11 -10.73
N ARG A 136 -14.22 2.24 -12.01
CA ARG A 136 -15.14 2.73 -13.05
C ARG A 136 -16.21 1.71 -13.42
N ILE A 137 -15.83 0.45 -13.68
CA ILE A 137 -16.77 -0.61 -14.02
C ILE A 137 -17.79 -0.80 -12.89
N ARG A 138 -17.35 -0.74 -11.63
CA ARG A 138 -18.25 -0.80 -10.46
C ARG A 138 -19.31 0.31 -10.46
N LYS A 139 -19.00 1.47 -11.01
CA LYS A 139 -19.92 2.61 -11.16
C LYS A 139 -20.73 2.55 -12.48
N GLY A 140 -20.64 1.47 -13.24
CA GLY A 140 -21.28 1.34 -14.55
C GLY A 140 -20.62 2.20 -15.64
N LEU A 141 -19.38 2.65 -15.43
CA LEU A 141 -18.63 3.45 -16.39
C LEU A 141 -17.62 2.60 -17.14
N SER A 142 -17.37 2.94 -18.40
CA SER A 142 -16.29 2.30 -19.16
C SER A 142 -14.92 2.61 -18.57
N PRO A 143 -13.97 1.65 -18.56
CA PRO A 143 -12.58 1.92 -18.26
C PRO A 143 -12.02 3.02 -19.15
N VAL A 144 -11.07 3.79 -18.61
CA VAL A 144 -10.29 4.80 -19.34
C VAL A 144 -8.90 4.24 -19.58
N ALA A 145 -8.47 4.23 -20.84
CA ALA A 145 -7.15 3.77 -21.22
C ALA A 145 -6.06 4.70 -20.65
N PRO A 146 -4.91 4.16 -20.24
CA PRO A 146 -3.79 4.99 -19.77
C PRO A 146 -3.24 5.86 -20.89
N ARG A 147 -2.75 7.05 -20.54
CA ARG A 147 -2.10 7.99 -21.45
C ARG A 147 -0.58 7.94 -21.24
N LYS A 148 0.17 7.94 -22.34
CA LYS A 148 1.64 7.84 -22.31
C LYS A 148 2.37 9.18 -22.03
N ASP A 149 1.67 10.28 -22.16
CA ASP A 149 2.20 11.65 -22.01
C ASP A 149 2.02 12.22 -20.61
N LEU A 150 1.28 11.53 -19.74
CA LEU A 150 1.07 11.94 -18.35
C LEU A 150 2.10 11.29 -17.41
N SER A 151 2.37 11.98 -16.26
CA SER A 151 3.10 11.37 -15.16
C SER A 151 2.33 10.18 -14.59
N PHE A 152 3.00 9.30 -13.85
CA PHE A 152 2.34 8.15 -13.23
C PHE A 152 1.16 8.59 -12.33
N ALA A 153 1.36 9.64 -11.51
CA ALA A 153 0.33 10.17 -10.63
C ALA A 153 -0.85 10.79 -11.39
N ALA A 154 -0.56 11.64 -12.39
CA ALA A 154 -1.59 12.26 -13.22
C ALA A 154 -2.37 11.21 -14.02
N ASN A 155 -1.69 10.22 -14.59
CA ASN A 155 -2.30 9.15 -15.36
C ASN A 155 -3.24 8.29 -14.51
N PHE A 156 -2.85 8.00 -13.28
CA PHE A 156 -3.71 7.26 -12.36
C PHE A 156 -5.01 8.03 -12.05
N LEU A 157 -4.91 9.32 -11.70
CA LEU A 157 -6.09 10.17 -11.49
C LEU A 157 -6.94 10.31 -12.75
N TYR A 158 -6.30 10.47 -13.91
CA TYR A 158 -6.97 10.51 -15.21
C TYR A 158 -7.78 9.23 -15.47
N MET A 159 -7.21 8.07 -15.23
CA MET A 159 -7.91 6.80 -15.41
C MET A 159 -9.08 6.62 -14.43
N LEU A 160 -8.98 7.16 -13.22
CA LEU A 160 -10.08 7.12 -12.22
C LEU A 160 -11.26 8.00 -12.63
N ASP A 161 -11.01 9.24 -13.02
CA ASP A 161 -12.07 10.24 -13.28
C ASP A 161 -12.44 10.39 -14.77
N GLY A 162 -11.51 10.13 -15.68
CA GLY A 162 -11.66 10.36 -17.12
C GLY A 162 -11.29 11.79 -17.56
N LYS A 163 -10.71 12.57 -16.65
CA LYS A 163 -10.25 13.95 -16.90
C LYS A 163 -8.84 14.14 -16.37
N GLU A 164 -8.06 15.00 -17.03
CA GLU A 164 -6.76 15.39 -16.49
C GLU A 164 -6.92 16.06 -15.14
N PRO A 165 -6.12 15.66 -14.13
CA PRO A 165 -6.13 16.33 -12.84
C PRO A 165 -5.54 17.74 -12.94
N ASP A 166 -5.93 18.61 -12.01
CA ASP A 166 -5.20 19.86 -11.79
C ASP A 166 -3.83 19.60 -11.13
N VAL A 167 -2.96 20.62 -11.18
CA VAL A 167 -1.58 20.51 -10.69
C VAL A 167 -1.51 20.15 -9.19
N ILE A 168 -2.47 20.62 -8.39
CA ILE A 168 -2.49 20.35 -6.94
C ILE A 168 -2.91 18.91 -6.68
N ALA A 169 -3.87 18.39 -7.44
CA ALA A 169 -4.30 17.00 -7.35
C ALA A 169 -3.17 16.04 -7.78
N GLU A 170 -2.45 16.37 -8.86
CA GLU A 170 -1.28 15.62 -9.29
C GLU A 170 -0.16 15.65 -8.23
N GLU A 171 0.19 16.84 -7.69
CA GLU A 171 1.18 16.99 -6.63
C GLU A 171 0.82 16.13 -5.41
N ALA A 172 -0.44 16.19 -4.97
CA ALA A 172 -0.91 15.45 -3.81
C ALA A 172 -0.82 13.92 -4.03
N MET A 173 -1.23 13.44 -5.20
CA MET A 173 -1.12 12.02 -5.54
C MET A 173 0.35 11.59 -5.64
N ASN A 174 1.23 12.37 -6.29
CA ASN A 174 2.65 12.08 -6.38
C ASN A 174 3.29 11.95 -4.99
N LYS A 175 3.05 12.92 -4.09
CA LYS A 175 3.54 12.88 -2.70
C LYS A 175 2.98 11.66 -1.95
N ALA A 176 1.71 11.36 -2.10
CA ALA A 176 1.11 10.18 -1.48
C ALA A 176 1.77 8.88 -1.96
N LEU A 177 1.99 8.74 -3.25
CA LEU A 177 2.66 7.57 -3.82
C LEU A 177 4.10 7.43 -3.29
N ILE A 178 4.86 8.52 -3.22
CA ILE A 178 6.23 8.52 -2.65
C ILE A 178 6.22 8.07 -1.19
N LEU A 179 5.33 8.65 -0.36
CA LEU A 179 5.26 8.39 1.07
C LEU A 179 4.81 6.96 1.43
N HIS A 180 4.11 6.27 0.51
CA HIS A 180 3.64 4.90 0.71
C HIS A 180 4.51 3.85 0.01
N ALA A 181 5.51 4.25 -0.79
CA ALA A 181 6.27 3.36 -1.68
C ALA A 181 6.96 2.20 -0.95
N ASP A 182 7.59 2.45 0.20
CA ASP A 182 8.18 1.42 1.03
C ASP A 182 8.19 1.76 2.53
N HIS A 183 8.44 0.76 3.37
CA HIS A 183 8.55 0.93 4.83
C HIS A 183 9.19 -0.31 5.45
N GLU A 184 10.46 -0.56 5.14
CA GLU A 184 11.22 -1.72 5.63
C GLU A 184 10.47 -3.06 5.49
N LEU A 185 10.72 -3.96 6.44
CA LEU A 185 10.14 -5.30 6.45
C LEU A 185 8.75 -5.31 7.13
N ASN A 186 7.82 -4.50 6.61
CA ASN A 186 6.43 -4.54 7.06
C ASN A 186 5.76 -5.88 6.71
N ALA A 187 4.55 -6.13 7.24
CA ALA A 187 3.89 -7.43 7.11
C ALA A 187 3.71 -7.90 5.66
N SER A 188 3.32 -7.02 4.73
CA SER A 188 3.14 -7.40 3.32
C SER A 188 4.47 -7.60 2.60
N THR A 189 5.48 -6.79 2.88
CA THR A 189 6.83 -6.96 2.35
C THR A 189 7.46 -8.28 2.83
N PHE A 190 7.31 -8.60 4.12
CA PHE A 190 7.79 -9.87 4.66
C PHE A 190 7.06 -11.07 4.02
N THR A 191 5.74 -10.96 3.83
CA THR A 191 4.96 -12.00 3.14
C THR A 191 5.42 -12.21 1.71
N ALA A 192 5.72 -11.14 0.95
CA ALA A 192 6.30 -11.23 -0.39
C ALA A 192 7.65 -11.98 -0.36
N ARG A 193 8.56 -11.57 0.53
CA ARG A 193 9.89 -12.19 0.66
C ARG A 193 9.80 -13.67 1.04
N VAL A 194 8.92 -14.04 1.96
CA VAL A 194 8.69 -15.45 2.33
C VAL A 194 8.19 -16.27 1.13
N CYS A 195 7.26 -15.70 0.34
CA CYS A 195 6.75 -16.34 -0.86
C CYS A 195 7.88 -16.59 -1.88
N VAL A 196 8.60 -15.54 -2.27
CA VAL A 196 9.62 -15.64 -3.33
C VAL A 196 10.92 -16.30 -2.87
N ALA A 197 11.16 -16.40 -1.56
CA ALA A 197 12.28 -17.18 -1.01
C ALA A 197 12.18 -18.67 -1.38
N THR A 198 11.01 -19.15 -1.78
CA THR A 198 10.79 -20.49 -2.33
C THR A 198 11.17 -20.63 -3.80
N LEU A 199 11.61 -19.54 -4.44
CA LEU A 199 11.80 -19.39 -5.89
C LEU A 199 10.47 -19.42 -6.68
N SER A 200 9.36 -19.06 -6.04
CA SER A 200 8.12 -18.75 -6.75
C SER A 200 8.25 -17.42 -7.53
N ASP A 201 7.43 -17.26 -8.55
CA ASP A 201 7.46 -16.10 -9.46
C ASP A 201 7.08 -14.75 -8.79
N VAL A 202 7.37 -13.65 -9.49
CA VAL A 202 7.12 -12.28 -9.01
C VAL A 202 5.63 -12.01 -8.78
N TYR A 203 4.73 -12.54 -9.65
CA TYR A 203 3.28 -12.38 -9.53
C TYR A 203 2.73 -13.03 -8.26
N SER A 204 3.23 -14.23 -7.93
CA SER A 204 2.92 -14.93 -6.68
C SER A 204 3.34 -14.12 -5.46
N GLY A 205 4.55 -13.53 -5.49
CA GLY A 205 5.05 -12.67 -4.42
C GLY A 205 4.19 -11.43 -4.19
N VAL A 206 3.82 -10.71 -5.26
CA VAL A 206 2.96 -9.53 -5.18
C VAL A 206 1.53 -9.90 -4.78
N THR A 207 0.99 -11.01 -5.28
CA THR A 207 -0.33 -11.53 -4.88
C THR A 207 -0.39 -11.82 -3.38
N ALA A 208 0.64 -12.44 -2.83
CA ALA A 208 0.76 -12.72 -1.40
C ALA A 208 0.84 -11.43 -0.57
N ALA A 209 1.61 -10.45 -1.03
CA ALA A 209 1.72 -9.12 -0.41
C ALA A 209 0.38 -8.37 -0.37
N ILE A 210 -0.38 -8.38 -1.47
CA ILE A 210 -1.73 -7.80 -1.54
C ILE A 210 -2.66 -8.48 -0.53
N GLY A 211 -2.56 -9.81 -0.41
CA GLY A 211 -3.32 -10.58 0.59
C GLY A 211 -3.03 -10.12 2.02
N ALA A 212 -1.77 -9.90 2.37
CA ALA A 212 -1.37 -9.39 3.68
C ALA A 212 -1.79 -7.92 3.89
N LEU A 213 -1.65 -7.07 2.87
CA LEU A 213 -2.04 -5.66 2.95
C LEU A 213 -3.54 -5.48 3.20
N LYS A 214 -4.38 -6.37 2.65
CA LYS A 214 -5.85 -6.35 2.87
C LYS A 214 -6.23 -6.50 4.34
N GLY A 215 -5.38 -7.06 5.17
CA GLY A 215 -5.67 -7.33 6.57
C GLY A 215 -5.93 -6.05 7.38
N PRO A 216 -6.94 -6.02 8.29
CA PRO A 216 -7.31 -4.82 9.05
C PRO A 216 -6.24 -4.34 10.04
N LEU A 217 -5.23 -5.17 10.31
CA LEU A 217 -4.07 -4.79 11.14
C LEU A 217 -2.91 -4.21 10.32
N HIS A 218 -3.10 -4.02 9.01
CA HIS A 218 -2.06 -3.50 8.10
C HIS A 218 -2.59 -2.35 7.23
N GLY A 219 -3.20 -2.59 6.07
CA GLY A 219 -3.49 -1.55 5.08
C GLY A 219 -4.83 -0.80 5.23
N GLY A 220 -5.75 -1.25 6.07
CA GLY A 220 -7.11 -0.70 6.14
C GLY A 220 -7.29 0.51 7.08
N ALA A 221 -6.22 1.12 7.57
CA ALA A 221 -6.32 2.17 8.58
C ALA A 221 -6.87 3.50 8.03
N ASN A 222 -6.49 3.90 6.83
CA ASN A 222 -6.96 5.13 6.20
C ASN A 222 -8.46 5.08 5.84
N GLU A 223 -8.96 3.94 5.37
CA GLU A 223 -10.40 3.72 5.17
C GLU A 223 -11.17 3.88 6.50
N ALA A 224 -10.64 3.29 7.59
CA ALA A 224 -11.24 3.40 8.90
C ALA A 224 -11.22 4.83 9.47
N VAL A 225 -10.17 5.62 9.16
CA VAL A 225 -10.13 7.06 9.49
C VAL A 225 -11.25 7.80 8.78
N MET A 226 -11.43 7.57 7.46
CA MET A 226 -12.48 8.30 6.74
C MET A 226 -13.89 7.90 7.20
N LYS A 227 -14.12 6.63 7.52
CA LYS A 227 -15.37 6.19 8.16
C LYS A 227 -15.62 6.93 9.48
N MET A 228 -14.61 7.06 10.32
CA MET A 228 -14.68 7.81 11.57
C MET A 228 -15.03 9.29 11.31
N LEU A 229 -14.38 9.96 10.36
CA LEU A 229 -14.68 11.34 9.99
C LEU A 229 -16.13 11.48 9.49
N THR A 230 -16.61 10.54 8.70
CA THR A 230 -17.99 10.50 8.20
C THR A 230 -19.00 10.27 9.33
N GLU A 231 -18.70 9.43 10.31
CA GLU A 231 -19.54 9.20 11.49
C GLU A 231 -19.63 10.45 12.37
N ILE A 232 -18.54 11.19 12.53
CA ILE A 232 -18.52 12.47 13.27
C ILE A 232 -19.38 13.52 12.55
N GLY A 233 -19.29 13.58 11.22
CA GLY A 233 -20.12 14.41 10.34
C GLY A 233 -19.72 15.87 10.31
N THR A 234 -19.62 16.56 11.47
CA THR A 234 -19.27 17.98 11.55
C THR A 234 -18.20 18.29 12.60
N PRO A 235 -17.45 19.40 12.46
CA PRO A 235 -16.42 19.79 13.42
C PRO A 235 -16.92 20.00 14.87
N GLU A 236 -18.20 20.30 15.06
CA GLU A 236 -18.80 20.52 16.38
C GLU A 236 -18.92 19.21 17.17
N ASN A 237 -19.09 18.08 16.49
CA ASN A 237 -19.27 16.77 17.11
C ASN A 237 -17.94 16.10 17.52
N VAL A 238 -16.81 16.62 17.07
CA VAL A 238 -15.49 15.99 17.26
C VAL A 238 -15.18 15.75 18.75
N ASP A 239 -15.36 16.78 19.59
CA ASP A 239 -14.97 16.70 21.00
C ASP A 239 -15.75 15.60 21.73
N SER A 240 -17.08 15.59 21.59
CA SER A 240 -17.94 14.59 22.24
C SER A 240 -17.64 13.16 21.76
N TYR A 241 -17.49 12.97 20.43
CA TYR A 241 -17.24 11.67 19.84
C TYR A 241 -15.88 11.08 20.27
N ILE A 242 -14.82 11.90 20.18
CA ILE A 242 -13.47 11.44 20.51
C ILE A 242 -13.33 11.15 22.00
N ARG A 243 -13.88 12.03 22.89
CA ARG A 243 -13.84 11.79 24.34
C ARG A 243 -14.61 10.55 24.75
N GLU A 244 -15.77 10.27 24.14
CA GLU A 244 -16.51 9.04 24.37
C GLU A 244 -15.66 7.80 24.05
N LYS A 245 -15.00 7.77 22.90
CA LYS A 245 -14.08 6.67 22.52
C LYS A 245 -12.90 6.55 23.49
N LEU A 246 -12.33 7.66 23.94
CA LEU A 246 -11.22 7.66 24.90
C LEU A 246 -11.65 7.10 26.29
N VAL A 247 -12.85 7.44 26.77
CA VAL A 247 -13.43 6.90 28.01
C VAL A 247 -13.67 5.39 27.90
N LYS A 248 -14.21 4.94 26.75
CA LYS A 248 -14.43 3.52 26.45
C LYS A 248 -13.14 2.75 26.14
N LYS A 249 -11.99 3.42 26.08
CA LYS A 249 -10.69 2.84 25.68
C LYS A 249 -10.74 2.22 24.28
N GLU A 250 -11.60 2.71 23.42
CA GLU A 250 -11.67 2.30 22.02
C GLU A 250 -10.48 2.87 21.24
N LYS A 251 -10.08 2.14 20.18
CA LYS A 251 -8.98 2.57 19.31
C LYS A 251 -9.44 3.73 18.42
N ILE A 252 -8.66 4.82 18.39
CA ILE A 252 -8.83 5.89 17.42
C ILE A 252 -7.89 5.60 16.25
N MET A 253 -8.46 5.46 15.05
CA MET A 253 -7.71 5.08 13.85
C MET A 253 -6.83 6.22 13.36
N GLY A 254 -5.68 5.88 12.77
CA GLY A 254 -4.74 6.88 12.25
C GLY A 254 -3.76 7.46 13.28
N PHE A 255 -3.74 6.94 14.52
CA PHE A 255 -2.84 7.41 15.59
C PHE A 255 -1.92 6.31 16.11
N GLY A 256 -0.69 6.74 16.44
CA GLY A 256 0.37 5.85 16.93
C GLY A 256 1.00 5.03 15.81
N HIS A 257 2.19 4.56 16.08
CA HIS A 257 2.96 3.72 15.15
C HIS A 257 3.77 2.68 15.93
N ARG A 258 3.98 1.50 15.33
CA ARG A 258 4.75 0.43 15.99
C ARG A 258 6.25 0.74 16.07
N VAL A 259 6.77 1.54 15.11
CA VAL A 259 8.21 1.85 14.99
C VAL A 259 8.52 3.26 15.46
N TYR A 260 7.83 4.28 14.95
CA TYR A 260 8.09 5.68 15.32
C TYR A 260 7.59 6.00 16.71
N ARG A 261 8.45 6.69 17.50
CA ARG A 261 8.16 7.13 18.88
C ARG A 261 7.78 8.60 18.95
N GLN A 262 8.39 9.43 18.11
CA GLN A 262 8.18 10.89 18.09
C GLN A 262 7.10 11.31 17.09
N GLY A 263 6.70 10.42 16.18
CA GLY A 263 5.69 10.65 15.16
C GLY A 263 6.14 10.14 13.79
N ASP A 264 5.16 9.82 12.95
CA ASP A 264 5.41 9.36 11.59
C ASP A 264 5.84 10.54 10.71
N PRO A 265 7.08 10.57 10.17
CA PRO A 265 7.58 11.70 9.37
C PRO A 265 6.73 11.98 8.13
N ARG A 266 5.99 10.98 7.64
CA ARG A 266 5.14 11.09 6.45
C ARG A 266 3.87 11.90 6.69
N ALA A 267 3.35 11.91 7.92
CA ALA A 267 2.08 12.53 8.25
C ALA A 267 2.07 14.05 8.00
N LYS A 268 3.18 14.76 8.21
CA LYS A 268 3.28 16.21 8.01
C LYS A 268 3.04 16.63 6.55
N HIS A 269 3.55 15.86 5.60
CA HIS A 269 3.38 16.14 4.17
C HIS A 269 1.92 15.95 3.74
N LEU A 270 1.29 14.86 4.18
CA LEU A 270 -0.10 14.58 3.89
C LEU A 270 -1.04 15.57 4.58
N LYS A 271 -0.68 16.07 5.77
CA LYS A 271 -1.41 17.15 6.46
C LYS A 271 -1.49 18.40 5.60
N LEU A 272 -0.36 18.83 5.02
CA LEU A 272 -0.30 19.99 4.12
C LEU A 272 -1.14 19.77 2.86
N MET A 273 -1.08 18.57 2.26
CA MET A 273 -1.89 18.26 1.07
C MET A 273 -3.39 18.17 1.40
N SER A 274 -3.75 17.58 2.54
CA SER A 274 -5.13 17.57 3.03
C SER A 274 -5.67 19.00 3.21
N GLU A 275 -4.91 19.92 3.80
CA GLU A 275 -5.29 21.32 3.94
C GLU A 275 -5.55 21.99 2.59
N LYS A 276 -4.59 21.85 1.64
CA LYS A 276 -4.71 22.46 0.31
C LYS A 276 -5.91 21.91 -0.45
N LEU A 277 -6.08 20.58 -0.51
CA LEU A 277 -7.14 19.96 -1.29
C LEU A 277 -8.53 20.17 -0.72
N THR A 278 -8.71 20.07 0.61
CA THR A 278 -10.02 20.29 1.22
C THR A 278 -10.51 21.74 1.01
N LYS A 279 -9.60 22.71 1.01
CA LYS A 279 -9.91 24.10 0.67
C LYS A 279 -10.25 24.26 -0.82
N LEU A 280 -9.45 23.68 -1.70
CA LEU A 280 -9.63 23.75 -3.16
C LEU A 280 -10.98 23.15 -3.59
N THR A 281 -11.36 22.03 -3.00
CA THR A 281 -12.61 21.32 -3.32
C THR A 281 -13.83 21.83 -2.57
N GLY A 282 -13.68 22.89 -1.75
CA GLY A 282 -14.78 23.48 -0.98
C GLY A 282 -15.28 22.59 0.16
N GLN A 283 -14.43 21.68 0.68
CA GLN A 283 -14.75 20.74 1.75
C GLN A 283 -13.82 20.88 2.97
N PRO A 284 -13.58 22.11 3.51
CA PRO A 284 -12.60 22.37 4.57
C PRO A 284 -12.93 21.62 5.87
N GLN A 285 -14.18 21.23 6.09
CA GLN A 285 -14.63 20.52 7.29
C GLN A 285 -13.83 19.24 7.56
N TRP A 286 -13.34 18.53 6.54
CA TRP A 286 -12.57 17.29 6.72
C TRP A 286 -11.21 17.57 7.34
N TYR A 287 -10.52 18.63 6.91
CA TYR A 287 -9.28 19.07 7.52
C TYR A 287 -9.51 19.66 8.92
N ASP A 288 -10.56 20.49 9.09
CA ASP A 288 -10.88 21.10 10.38
C ASP A 288 -11.19 20.05 11.46
N MET A 289 -11.95 19.00 11.11
CA MET A 289 -12.18 17.85 11.99
C MET A 289 -10.88 17.12 12.32
N SER A 290 -10.04 16.90 11.30
CA SER A 290 -8.75 16.19 11.49
C SER A 290 -7.84 16.94 12.46
N ILE A 291 -7.72 18.27 12.34
CA ILE A 291 -6.95 19.11 13.28
C ILE A 291 -7.49 19.02 14.70
N LYS A 292 -8.82 19.09 14.88
CA LYS A 292 -9.43 18.97 16.22
C LYS A 292 -9.16 17.60 16.85
N ILE A 293 -9.29 16.53 16.06
CA ILE A 293 -9.00 15.15 16.51
C ILE A 293 -7.53 15.02 16.91
N GLU A 294 -6.60 15.50 16.05
CA GLU A 294 -5.16 15.47 16.35
C GLU A 294 -4.85 16.17 17.67
N ASN A 295 -5.40 17.36 17.89
CA ASN A 295 -5.16 18.15 19.11
C ASN A 295 -5.63 17.38 20.37
N ILE A 296 -6.82 16.76 20.32
CA ILE A 296 -7.35 16.00 21.46
C ILE A 296 -6.51 14.75 21.71
N VAL A 297 -6.26 13.93 20.69
CA VAL A 297 -5.57 12.64 20.86
C VAL A 297 -4.11 12.83 21.25
N THR A 298 -3.41 13.75 20.59
CA THR A 298 -2.01 14.06 20.92
C THR A 298 -1.90 14.69 22.32
N GLY A 299 -2.83 15.57 22.68
CA GLY A 299 -2.87 16.20 24.02
C GLY A 299 -3.10 15.17 25.14
N GLU A 300 -4.07 14.27 24.99
CA GLU A 300 -4.49 13.36 26.06
C GLU A 300 -3.71 12.03 26.08
N LYS A 301 -3.37 11.47 24.92
CA LYS A 301 -2.72 10.15 24.80
C LYS A 301 -1.24 10.21 24.44
N LYS A 302 -0.73 11.38 24.04
CA LYS A 302 0.65 11.54 23.51
C LYS A 302 0.91 10.65 22.28
N LEU A 303 -0.15 10.36 21.50
CA LEU A 303 -0.07 9.59 20.28
C LEU A 303 -0.16 10.54 19.08
N PRO A 304 0.91 10.70 18.31
CA PRO A 304 0.88 11.50 17.08
C PRO A 304 0.15 10.76 15.95
N PRO A 305 -0.36 11.51 14.94
CA PRO A 305 -0.94 10.91 13.75
C PRO A 305 0.13 10.14 12.95
N ASN A 306 -0.30 9.09 12.26
CA ASN A 306 0.51 8.34 11.31
C ASN A 306 0.11 8.68 9.86
N VAL A 307 0.75 8.04 8.88
CA VAL A 307 0.54 8.28 7.44
C VAL A 307 -0.92 8.11 7.01
N ASP A 308 -1.70 7.25 7.68
CA ASP A 308 -3.08 6.94 7.30
C ASP A 308 -4.07 8.05 7.68
N PHE A 309 -3.73 8.88 8.68
CA PHE A 309 -4.67 9.85 9.23
C PHE A 309 -5.03 10.94 8.23
N TYR A 310 -4.04 11.64 7.69
CA TYR A 310 -4.29 12.73 6.74
C TYR A 310 -4.45 12.26 5.29
N SER A 311 -3.98 11.05 4.95
CA SER A 311 -4.25 10.48 3.63
C SER A 311 -5.75 10.27 3.39
N ALA A 312 -6.52 9.99 4.44
CA ALA A 312 -7.96 9.76 4.34
C ALA A 312 -8.73 11.00 3.83
N SER A 313 -8.56 12.15 4.47
CA SER A 313 -9.20 13.40 4.03
C SER A 313 -8.66 13.90 2.70
N MET A 314 -7.38 13.67 2.41
CA MET A 314 -6.76 14.01 1.13
C MET A 314 -7.38 13.20 -0.03
N TYR A 315 -7.45 11.87 0.08
CA TYR A 315 -8.05 11.02 -0.96
C TYR A 315 -9.55 11.29 -1.13
N HIS A 316 -10.26 11.52 -0.03
CA HIS A 316 -11.68 11.88 -0.09
C HIS A 316 -11.91 13.17 -0.89
N SER A 317 -11.05 14.19 -0.69
CA SER A 317 -11.12 15.45 -1.42
C SER A 317 -10.80 15.33 -2.92
N LEU A 318 -10.08 14.27 -3.31
CA LEU A 318 -9.88 13.90 -4.72
C LEU A 318 -11.08 13.14 -5.32
N GLY A 319 -12.20 12.98 -4.57
CA GLY A 319 -13.38 12.27 -5.04
C GLY A 319 -13.23 10.74 -5.07
N ILE A 320 -12.25 10.20 -4.37
CA ILE A 320 -11.94 8.77 -4.35
C ILE A 320 -12.83 8.07 -3.31
N ASP A 321 -13.47 6.96 -3.69
CA ASP A 321 -14.27 6.14 -2.79
C ASP A 321 -13.39 5.54 -1.68
N HIS A 322 -13.89 5.47 -0.45
CA HIS A 322 -13.08 5.13 0.73
C HIS A 322 -12.46 3.73 0.65
N ASP A 323 -13.17 2.77 0.07
CA ASP A 323 -12.70 1.39 -0.06
C ASP A 323 -11.61 1.21 -1.14
N LEU A 324 -11.32 2.28 -1.92
CA LEU A 324 -10.19 2.34 -2.85
C LEU A 324 -8.89 2.82 -2.18
N PHE A 325 -8.91 3.31 -0.95
CA PHE A 325 -7.71 3.84 -0.28
C PHE A 325 -6.64 2.76 -0.10
N THR A 326 -7.02 1.56 0.35
CA THR A 326 -6.07 0.44 0.46
C THR A 326 -5.56 -0.05 -0.91
N PRO A 327 -6.37 -0.18 -1.98
CA PRO A 327 -5.87 -0.38 -3.34
C PRO A 327 -4.86 0.69 -3.81
N ILE A 328 -5.10 1.97 -3.52
CA ILE A 328 -4.15 3.05 -3.85
C ILE A 328 -2.84 2.87 -3.08
N PHE A 329 -2.92 2.50 -1.82
CA PHE A 329 -1.76 2.11 -1.04
C PHE A 329 -0.97 0.98 -1.74
N ALA A 330 -1.66 -0.04 -2.27
CA ALA A 330 -1.02 -1.12 -3.02
C ALA A 330 -0.37 -0.65 -4.32
N VAL A 331 -0.98 0.29 -5.05
CA VAL A 331 -0.41 0.91 -6.27
C VAL A 331 0.95 1.56 -6.00
N SER A 332 1.08 2.20 -4.85
CA SER A 332 2.36 2.75 -4.41
C SER A 332 3.30 1.66 -3.90
N ARG A 333 2.85 0.86 -2.93
CA ARG A 333 3.67 -0.10 -2.20
C ARG A 333 4.22 -1.23 -3.07
N VAL A 334 3.63 -1.49 -4.23
CA VAL A 334 4.16 -2.50 -5.15
C VAL A 334 5.59 -2.17 -5.58
N SER A 335 5.99 -0.89 -5.66
CA SER A 335 7.37 -0.48 -5.92
C SER A 335 8.35 -1.02 -4.88
N GLY A 336 7.99 -0.92 -3.59
CA GLY A 336 8.76 -1.48 -2.49
C GLY A 336 8.72 -3.01 -2.47
N TRP A 337 7.55 -3.63 -2.67
CA TRP A 337 7.49 -5.10 -2.76
C TRP A 337 8.39 -5.63 -3.86
N LEU A 338 8.36 -5.03 -5.04
CA LEU A 338 9.20 -5.42 -6.16
C LEU A 338 10.68 -5.22 -5.87
N ALA A 339 11.06 -4.11 -5.23
CA ALA A 339 12.43 -3.89 -4.78
C ALA A 339 12.92 -5.00 -3.85
N HIS A 340 12.10 -5.39 -2.87
CA HIS A 340 12.41 -6.45 -1.92
C HIS A 340 12.37 -7.85 -2.54
N ILE A 341 11.51 -8.09 -3.53
CA ILE A 341 11.45 -9.34 -4.30
C ILE A 341 12.73 -9.52 -5.13
N LEU A 342 13.14 -8.47 -5.87
CA LEU A 342 14.38 -8.49 -6.66
C LEU A 342 15.59 -8.72 -5.75
N GLU A 343 15.69 -7.98 -4.63
CA GLU A 343 16.75 -8.18 -3.64
C GLU A 343 16.77 -9.60 -3.06
N GLN A 344 15.60 -10.22 -2.84
CA GLN A 344 15.51 -11.59 -2.35
C GLN A 344 16.03 -12.59 -3.38
N TYR A 345 15.74 -12.41 -4.66
CA TYR A 345 16.27 -13.28 -5.71
C TYR A 345 17.78 -13.15 -5.88
N ASP A 346 18.33 -11.93 -5.78
CA ASP A 346 19.78 -11.68 -5.93
C ASP A 346 20.63 -12.43 -4.89
N ASN A 347 20.12 -12.61 -3.67
CA ASN A 347 20.80 -13.34 -2.60
C ASN A 347 19.80 -14.21 -1.85
N ASN A 348 19.24 -15.21 -2.55
CA ASN A 348 18.15 -16.00 -2.03
C ASN A 348 18.59 -17.07 -1.03
N ARG A 349 17.85 -17.15 0.06
CA ARG A 349 17.80 -18.30 0.96
C ARG A 349 16.37 -18.52 1.42
N LEU A 350 15.91 -19.77 1.40
CA LEU A 350 14.57 -20.14 1.87
C LEU A 350 14.31 -19.63 3.29
N ILE A 351 13.27 -18.83 3.48
CA ILE A 351 12.83 -18.34 4.77
C ILE A 351 11.91 -19.38 5.40
N ARG A 352 12.44 -20.12 6.38
CA ARG A 352 11.73 -21.21 7.04
C ARG A 352 12.06 -21.25 8.53
N PRO A 353 11.39 -20.43 9.38
CA PRO A 353 11.56 -20.49 10.83
C PRO A 353 11.00 -21.79 11.40
N ARG A 354 11.39 -22.11 12.65
CA ARG A 354 10.82 -23.22 13.41
C ARG A 354 9.70 -22.74 14.32
N ALA A 355 8.75 -23.62 14.64
CA ALA A 355 7.77 -23.41 15.68
C ALA A 355 8.16 -24.18 16.96
N GLU A 356 7.82 -23.63 18.12
CA GLU A 356 7.74 -24.39 19.35
C GLU A 356 6.42 -25.16 19.35
N TYR A 357 6.51 -26.48 19.47
CA TYR A 357 5.32 -27.33 19.50
C TYR A 357 4.75 -27.31 20.93
N THR A 358 3.50 -26.85 21.06
CA THR A 358 2.78 -26.74 22.34
C THR A 358 1.62 -27.75 22.46
N GLY A 359 1.49 -28.65 21.50
CA GLY A 359 0.47 -29.70 21.51
C GLY A 359 0.84 -30.88 22.42
N PRO A 360 0.00 -31.94 22.46
CA PRO A 360 0.26 -33.15 23.24
C PRO A 360 1.59 -33.82 22.82
N GLY A 361 2.23 -34.51 23.74
CA GLY A 361 3.39 -35.36 23.44
C GLY A 361 3.02 -36.49 22.45
N MET A 362 3.98 -37.38 22.20
CA MET A 362 3.74 -38.49 21.28
C MET A 362 2.51 -39.30 21.71
N GLN A 363 1.57 -39.44 20.78
CA GLN A 363 0.34 -40.19 20.96
C GLN A 363 0.41 -41.51 20.21
N VAL A 364 -0.23 -42.53 20.74
CA VAL A 364 -0.40 -43.81 20.06
C VAL A 364 -1.63 -43.72 19.16
N TYR A 365 -1.48 -44.09 17.89
CA TYR A 365 -2.60 -44.15 16.98
C TYR A 365 -3.62 -45.20 17.41
N VAL A 366 -4.87 -44.80 17.62
CA VAL A 366 -5.98 -45.70 17.92
C VAL A 366 -6.89 -45.75 16.69
N PRO A 367 -7.15 -46.93 16.09
CA PRO A 367 -8.11 -47.09 14.99
C PRO A 367 -9.49 -46.51 15.36
N VAL A 368 -10.19 -45.97 14.37
CA VAL A 368 -11.47 -45.23 14.63
C VAL A 368 -12.50 -46.08 15.36
N GLU A 369 -12.56 -47.37 15.05
CA GLU A 369 -13.50 -48.35 15.64
C GLU A 369 -13.22 -48.63 17.13
N LYS A 370 -12.03 -48.24 17.63
CA LYS A 370 -11.63 -48.38 19.03
C LYS A 370 -11.57 -47.09 19.81
N ARG A 371 -11.94 -45.96 19.15
CA ARG A 371 -12.03 -44.66 19.85
C ARG A 371 -13.34 -44.59 20.63
N GLN A 372 -13.24 -44.25 21.90
CA GLN A 372 -14.40 -43.94 22.68
C GLN A 372 -14.89 -42.53 22.35
N GLU A 373 -16.20 -42.33 22.26
CA GLU A 373 -16.79 -40.97 22.20
C GLU A 373 -16.49 -40.27 23.54
N LEU A 374 -15.95 -39.04 23.43
CA LEU A 374 -15.64 -38.20 24.60
C LEU A 374 -16.88 -37.56 25.18
#